data_04353d9a039f138d08623298103f677e
#
_entry.id   04353d9a039f138d08623298103f677e
#
_cell.length_a   1.000
_cell.length_b   1.000
_cell.length_c   1.000
_cell.angle_alpha   90.00
_cell.angle_beta   90.00
_cell.angle_gamma   90.00
#
_symmetry.space_group_name_H-M   'P 1'
#
loop_
_entity.id
_entity.type
_entity.pdbx_description
1 polymer ?
#
loop_
_entity_poly.entity_id
_entity_poly.type
_entity_poly.pdbx_seq_one_letter_code
_entity_poly.pdbx_strand_id
1 'polypeptide(L)'
;FLKEPKTLIEASVHHHEEEKMAVIIMELIGKTHEERFYPSVSGLAQSFNYYPTSYMKRNEGVAYIALGLGRTISDGEKSLRFAPKYPAIIPQYYSVRSTISNSQNHFYALNLKKGAELLKKNDNENTTLYDLKTAESDGELFWAASTVSSSDNKIRDSLKDDGIRVVTFPSLLKWNTAPVTQILQDILEMGERSLGCPIEIEFAINLNQNEDRKHEFCLLQIKPMVVGGLDKVKIGEPSKADDVICTSSVALGNGALKDI
;
A
#
# COMPACT_ATOMS: atom_id res chain seq x y z
N PHE A 1 -24.85 14.41 10.30
CA PHE A 1 -23.97 13.66 11.21
C PHE A 1 -24.28 12.18 11.07
N LEU A 2 -23.25 11.38 10.78
CA LEU A 2 -23.36 9.93 10.72
C LEU A 2 -23.61 9.38 12.13
N LYS A 3 -24.36 8.26 12.25
CA LYS A 3 -24.72 7.69 13.56
C LYS A 3 -23.49 7.19 14.34
N GLU A 4 -22.51 6.60 13.63
CA GLU A 4 -21.34 5.97 14.23
C GLU A 4 -20.44 6.91 15.06
N PRO A 5 -20.03 8.11 14.55
CA PRO A 5 -19.27 9.05 15.35
C PRO A 5 -20.01 9.51 16.61
N LYS A 6 -21.32 9.70 16.51
CA LYS A 6 -22.14 10.10 17.65
C LYS A 6 -22.17 9.03 18.74
N THR A 7 -22.33 7.78 18.35
CA THR A 7 -22.31 6.63 19.28
C THR A 7 -20.94 6.47 19.95
N LEU A 8 -19.85 6.72 19.23
CA LEU A 8 -18.49 6.67 19.78
C LEU A 8 -18.29 7.75 20.86
N ILE A 9 -18.72 8.99 20.58
CA ILE A 9 -18.63 10.10 21.53
C ILE A 9 -19.51 9.83 22.76
N GLU A 10 -20.74 9.32 22.57
CA GLU A 10 -21.65 8.95 23.67
C GLU A 10 -21.09 7.82 24.57
N ALA A 11 -20.22 6.95 24.03
CA ALA A 11 -19.55 5.88 24.78
C ALA A 11 -18.23 6.35 25.44
N SER A 12 -17.75 7.56 25.14
CA SER A 12 -16.52 8.10 25.71
C SER A 12 -16.75 8.71 27.09
N VAL A 13 -15.69 8.77 27.92
CA VAL A 13 -15.71 9.45 29.22
C VAL A 13 -15.66 10.99 29.10
N HIS A 14 -15.52 11.53 27.89
CA HIS A 14 -15.49 12.96 27.64
C HIS A 14 -16.87 13.52 27.34
N HIS A 15 -17.16 14.71 27.84
CA HIS A 15 -18.45 15.38 27.59
C HIS A 15 -18.49 15.91 26.15
N HIS A 16 -19.64 15.84 25.49
CA HIS A 16 -19.88 16.31 24.12
C HIS A 16 -19.43 17.76 23.85
N GLU A 17 -19.45 18.60 24.88
CA GLU A 17 -19.08 20.02 24.78
C GLU A 17 -17.54 20.25 24.70
N GLU A 18 -16.74 19.25 25.09
CA GLU A 18 -15.27 19.29 25.06
C GLU A 18 -14.67 18.73 23.77
N GLU A 19 -15.43 17.92 23.03
CA GLU A 19 -15.00 17.31 21.76
C GLU A 19 -15.11 18.31 20.62
N LYS A 20 -13.98 18.66 20.03
CA LYS A 20 -13.89 19.51 18.84
C LYS A 20 -13.53 18.67 17.63
N MET A 21 -14.27 18.84 16.54
CA MET A 21 -13.98 18.19 15.28
C MET A 21 -13.08 19.08 14.42
N ALA A 22 -12.00 18.51 13.92
CA ALA A 22 -11.20 19.10 12.85
C ALA A 22 -11.62 18.53 11.50
N VAL A 23 -11.64 19.36 10.48
CA VAL A 23 -11.90 18.96 9.09
C VAL A 23 -10.66 19.27 8.27
N ILE A 24 -10.10 18.25 7.63
CA ILE A 24 -8.98 18.37 6.70
C ILE A 24 -9.54 18.26 5.29
N ILE A 25 -9.33 19.28 4.47
CA ILE A 25 -9.71 19.30 3.06
C ILE A 25 -8.43 19.25 2.24
N MET A 26 -8.28 18.21 1.42
CA MET A 26 -7.11 18.01 0.56
C MET A 26 -7.57 17.82 -0.88
N GLU A 27 -6.73 18.24 -1.83
CA GLU A 27 -6.92 17.90 -3.24
C GLU A 27 -6.81 16.40 -3.44
N LEU A 28 -7.75 15.84 -4.18
CA LEU A 28 -7.68 14.43 -4.56
C LEU A 28 -6.69 14.27 -5.73
N ILE A 29 -5.67 13.46 -5.52
CA ILE A 29 -4.63 13.20 -6.51
C ILE A 29 -5.07 12.08 -7.45
N GLY A 30 -4.93 12.30 -8.75
CA GLY A 30 -5.29 11.34 -9.79
C GLY A 30 -5.41 11.98 -11.15
N LYS A 31 -5.88 11.18 -12.09
CA LYS A 31 -6.18 11.58 -13.47
C LYS A 31 -7.59 11.17 -13.86
N THR A 32 -8.23 11.99 -14.68
CA THR A 32 -9.55 11.68 -15.22
C THR A 32 -9.42 10.78 -16.44
N HIS A 33 -10.12 9.64 -16.42
CA HIS A 33 -10.28 8.70 -17.52
C HIS A 33 -11.77 8.55 -17.78
N GLU A 34 -12.32 9.32 -18.71
CA GLU A 34 -13.75 9.41 -18.96
C GLU A 34 -14.54 9.72 -17.67
N GLU A 35 -15.16 8.69 -17.10
CA GLU A 35 -16.01 8.80 -15.90
C GLU A 35 -15.31 8.28 -14.63
N ARG A 36 -14.06 7.95 -14.72
CA ARG A 36 -13.22 7.44 -13.63
C ARG A 36 -12.15 8.44 -13.26
N PHE A 37 -11.84 8.52 -11.98
CA PHE A 37 -10.72 9.33 -11.50
C PHE A 37 -9.89 8.51 -10.52
N TYR A 38 -8.60 8.37 -10.80
CA TYR A 38 -7.66 7.64 -9.95
C TYR A 38 -6.20 7.98 -10.28
N PRO A 39 -5.26 7.83 -9.31
CA PRO A 39 -3.84 7.98 -9.58
C PRO A 39 -3.27 6.75 -10.27
N SER A 40 -2.15 6.90 -10.96
CA SER A 40 -1.41 5.77 -11.54
C SER A 40 -0.95 4.78 -10.47
N VAL A 41 -0.57 5.30 -9.30
CA VAL A 41 -0.11 4.51 -8.14
C VAL A 41 -0.57 5.18 -6.87
N SER A 42 -1.09 4.40 -5.94
CA SER A 42 -1.21 4.78 -4.53
C SER A 42 -0.30 3.91 -3.69
N GLY A 43 0.19 4.44 -2.58
CA GLY A 43 1.10 3.71 -1.74
C GLY A 43 1.07 4.10 -0.27
N LEU A 44 1.60 3.18 0.52
CA LEU A 44 1.90 3.34 1.93
C LEU A 44 3.34 2.89 2.15
N ALA A 45 4.12 3.67 2.89
CA ALA A 45 5.47 3.26 3.25
C ALA A 45 5.74 3.52 4.73
N GLN A 46 6.54 2.64 5.32
CA GLN A 46 6.89 2.64 6.74
C GLN A 46 8.40 2.63 6.88
N SER A 47 8.95 3.44 7.77
CA SER A 47 10.39 3.45 8.06
C SER A 47 10.84 2.22 8.87
N PHE A 48 9.90 1.54 9.51
CA PHE A 48 10.15 0.31 10.25
C PHE A 48 9.41 -0.86 9.63
N ASN A 49 10.17 -1.91 9.28
CA ASN A 49 9.64 -3.15 8.71
C ASN A 49 9.47 -4.20 9.82
N TYR A 50 8.24 -4.48 10.21
CA TYR A 50 7.94 -5.49 11.24
C TYR A 50 8.34 -6.90 10.82
N TYR A 51 8.24 -7.21 9.52
CA TYR A 51 8.49 -8.54 8.95
C TYR A 51 9.54 -8.48 7.84
N PRO A 52 10.82 -8.22 8.19
CA PRO A 52 11.87 -8.25 7.19
C PRO A 52 12.03 -9.67 6.65
N THR A 53 12.15 -9.79 5.33
CA THR A 53 12.34 -11.06 4.64
C THR A 53 13.76 -11.15 4.11
N SER A 54 14.36 -12.36 4.15
CA SER A 54 15.72 -12.60 3.68
C SER A 54 16.75 -11.70 4.40
N TYR A 55 17.56 -10.95 3.65
CA TYR A 55 18.61 -10.07 4.16
C TYR A 55 18.14 -8.66 4.56
N MET A 56 16.85 -8.36 4.41
CA MET A 56 16.29 -7.06 4.80
C MET A 56 16.36 -6.85 6.30
N LYS A 57 16.58 -5.61 6.73
CA LYS A 57 16.59 -5.22 8.15
C LYS A 57 15.34 -4.44 8.48
N ARG A 58 14.97 -4.44 9.77
CA ARG A 58 13.78 -3.72 10.25
C ARG A 58 13.81 -2.23 9.96
N ASN A 59 14.98 -1.60 10.09
CA ASN A 59 15.20 -0.17 9.87
C ASN A 59 15.43 0.22 8.39
N GLU A 60 15.26 -0.69 7.45
CA GLU A 60 15.36 -0.40 6.00
C GLU A 60 13.99 -0.07 5.38
N GLY A 61 12.95 -0.09 6.20
CA GLY A 61 11.60 0.26 5.81
C GLY A 61 10.92 -0.81 4.93
N VAL A 62 9.68 -0.52 4.61
CA VAL A 62 8.83 -1.31 3.71
C VAL A 62 7.83 -0.39 3.02
N ALA A 63 7.51 -0.68 1.77
CA ALA A 63 6.48 0.04 1.04
C ALA A 63 5.48 -0.95 0.41
N TYR A 64 4.25 -0.48 0.29
CA TYR A 64 3.14 -1.14 -0.39
C TYR A 64 2.65 -0.21 -1.47
N ILE A 65 2.50 -0.71 -2.69
CA ILE A 65 1.97 0.06 -3.81
C ILE A 65 0.86 -0.72 -4.53
N ALA A 66 -0.10 0.03 -5.05
CA ALA A 66 -1.22 -0.50 -5.81
C ALA A 66 -1.59 0.45 -6.96
N LEU A 67 -2.13 -0.09 -8.02
CA LEU A 67 -2.78 0.67 -9.10
C LEU A 67 -4.11 1.23 -8.59
N GLY A 68 -4.42 2.47 -8.94
CA GLY A 68 -5.67 3.12 -8.56
C GLY A 68 -5.64 3.74 -7.15
N LEU A 69 -6.81 3.91 -6.54
CA LEU A 69 -6.95 4.50 -5.21
C LEU A 69 -6.36 3.62 -4.11
N GLY A 70 -5.84 4.23 -3.06
CA GLY A 70 -5.18 3.58 -1.91
C GLY A 70 -6.08 2.62 -1.11
N ARG A 71 -7.36 2.58 -1.41
CA ARG A 71 -8.31 1.66 -0.79
C ARG A 71 -7.88 0.19 -0.89
N THR A 72 -7.27 -0.22 -2.00
CA THR A 72 -6.68 -1.56 -2.17
C THR A 72 -5.72 -1.92 -1.02
N ILE A 73 -4.93 -0.94 -0.55
CA ILE A 73 -3.96 -1.16 0.53
C ILE A 73 -4.65 -1.12 1.89
N SER A 74 -5.54 -0.15 2.13
CA SER A 74 -6.23 0.01 3.41
C SER A 74 -7.20 -1.13 3.72
N ASP A 75 -7.85 -1.69 2.71
CA ASP A 75 -8.74 -2.85 2.86
C ASP A 75 -7.97 -4.19 2.95
N GLY A 76 -6.62 -4.16 2.85
CA GLY A 76 -5.77 -5.35 2.95
C GLY A 76 -5.84 -6.27 1.73
N GLU A 77 -6.21 -5.73 0.57
CA GLU A 77 -6.25 -6.47 -0.68
C GLU A 77 -4.85 -6.66 -1.28
N LYS A 78 -4.77 -7.33 -2.43
CA LYS A 78 -3.49 -7.62 -3.09
C LYS A 78 -2.80 -6.35 -3.56
N SER A 79 -1.74 -5.97 -2.85
CA SER A 79 -0.83 -4.89 -3.19
C SER A 79 0.60 -5.42 -3.32
N LEU A 80 1.46 -4.72 -4.04
CA LEU A 80 2.86 -5.11 -4.17
C LEU A 80 3.64 -4.55 -2.98
N ARG A 81 4.29 -5.46 -2.23
CA ARG A 81 5.16 -5.13 -1.09
C ARG A 81 6.62 -5.22 -1.49
N PHE A 82 7.40 -4.20 -1.18
CA PHE A 82 8.85 -4.18 -1.43
C PHE A 82 9.59 -3.36 -0.37
N ALA A 83 10.91 -3.54 -0.29
CA ALA A 83 11.76 -2.66 0.49
C ALA A 83 12.33 -1.57 -0.44
N PRO A 84 12.19 -0.27 -0.12
CA PRO A 84 12.68 0.82 -0.97
C PRO A 84 14.18 0.72 -1.29
N LYS A 85 14.96 0.14 -0.40
CA LYS A 85 16.41 -0.10 -0.60
C LYS A 85 16.70 -1.22 -1.62
N TYR A 86 15.76 -2.17 -1.81
CA TYR A 86 15.93 -3.34 -2.69
C TYR A 86 14.71 -3.52 -3.60
N PRO A 87 14.37 -2.53 -4.43
CA PRO A 87 13.08 -2.47 -5.13
C PRO A 87 12.86 -3.61 -6.12
N ALA A 88 13.92 -4.14 -6.71
CA ALA A 88 13.83 -5.24 -7.68
C ALA A 88 13.58 -6.61 -7.03
N ILE A 89 13.68 -6.72 -5.69
CA ILE A 89 13.52 -7.98 -4.98
C ILE A 89 12.15 -8.03 -4.35
N ILE A 90 11.27 -8.83 -4.95
CA ILE A 90 9.87 -8.96 -4.58
C ILE A 90 9.61 -10.42 -4.16
N PRO A 91 9.76 -10.74 -2.86
CA PRO A 91 9.61 -12.12 -2.38
C PRO A 91 8.25 -12.76 -2.66
N GLN A 92 7.18 -11.95 -2.77
CA GLN A 92 5.84 -12.45 -3.10
C GLN A 92 5.71 -12.96 -4.54
N TYR A 93 6.69 -12.65 -5.43
CA TYR A 93 6.69 -13.00 -6.87
C TYR A 93 7.84 -13.97 -7.23
N TYR A 94 8.06 -14.98 -6.40
CA TYR A 94 9.17 -15.94 -6.57
C TYR A 94 8.99 -16.93 -7.74
N SER A 95 7.80 -17.01 -8.32
CA SER A 95 7.49 -17.86 -9.48
C SER A 95 6.39 -17.23 -10.34
N VAL A 96 6.23 -17.68 -11.58
CA VAL A 96 5.13 -17.23 -12.46
C VAL A 96 3.76 -17.46 -11.80
N ARG A 97 3.57 -18.65 -11.21
CA ARG A 97 2.32 -18.99 -10.52
C ARG A 97 2.07 -18.09 -9.32
N SER A 98 3.10 -17.81 -8.49
CA SER A 98 2.95 -16.90 -7.35
C SER A 98 2.69 -15.48 -7.81
N THR A 99 3.30 -15.02 -8.91
CA THR A 99 3.04 -13.69 -9.47
C THR A 99 1.57 -13.56 -9.90
N ILE A 100 1.03 -14.53 -10.64
CA ILE A 100 -0.38 -14.52 -11.04
C ILE A 100 -1.31 -14.52 -9.82
N SER A 101 -1.02 -15.36 -8.81
CA SER A 101 -1.92 -15.49 -7.65
C SER A 101 -1.84 -14.32 -6.67
N ASN A 102 -0.69 -13.65 -6.56
CA ASN A 102 -0.45 -12.61 -5.58
C ASN A 102 -0.51 -11.18 -6.14
N SER A 103 -0.48 -11.01 -7.48
CA SER A 103 -0.61 -9.68 -8.07
C SER A 103 -2.04 -9.15 -7.97
N GLN A 104 -2.15 -7.84 -7.92
CA GLN A 104 -3.42 -7.12 -7.98
C GLN A 104 -4.14 -7.44 -9.30
N ASN A 105 -5.44 -7.69 -9.23
CA ASN A 105 -6.28 -8.03 -10.38
C ASN A 105 -7.48 -7.09 -10.58
N HIS A 106 -7.73 -6.20 -9.60
CA HIS A 106 -8.74 -5.16 -9.63
C HIS A 106 -8.16 -3.88 -9.04
N PHE A 107 -8.79 -2.76 -9.31
CA PHE A 107 -8.41 -1.48 -8.69
C PHE A 107 -9.65 -0.63 -8.39
N TYR A 108 -9.52 0.26 -7.42
CA TYR A 108 -10.57 1.22 -7.09
C TYR A 108 -10.34 2.55 -7.83
N ALA A 109 -11.41 3.11 -8.37
CA ALA A 109 -11.46 4.45 -8.91
C ALA A 109 -12.70 5.19 -8.39
N LEU A 110 -12.62 6.51 -8.31
CA LEU A 110 -13.76 7.37 -8.06
C LEU A 110 -14.64 7.38 -9.32
N ASN A 111 -15.94 7.18 -9.15
CA ASN A 111 -16.91 7.25 -10.22
C ASN A 111 -17.47 8.68 -10.32
N LEU A 112 -17.15 9.39 -11.40
CA LEU A 112 -17.56 10.78 -11.61
C LEU A 112 -19.02 10.94 -12.05
N LYS A 113 -19.66 9.88 -12.55
CA LYS A 113 -21.11 9.92 -12.95
C LYS A 113 -22.04 10.08 -11.79
N LYS A 114 -21.67 9.53 -10.63
CA LYS A 114 -22.56 9.46 -9.49
C LYS A 114 -22.72 10.77 -8.70
N GLY A 115 -22.08 11.84 -9.08
CA GLY A 115 -22.21 13.25 -8.64
C GLY A 115 -23.07 13.52 -7.39
N ALA A 116 -24.02 14.44 -7.53
CA ALA A 116 -24.82 14.96 -6.40
C ALA A 116 -25.75 13.94 -5.68
N GLU A 117 -26.06 12.77 -6.26
CA GLU A 117 -26.85 11.73 -5.56
C GLU A 117 -26.11 11.10 -4.39
N LEU A 118 -24.80 11.17 -4.40
CA LEU A 118 -23.91 10.50 -3.43
C LEU A 118 -23.79 11.23 -2.09
N LEU A 119 -24.14 12.52 -2.04
CA LEU A 119 -24.20 13.25 -0.77
C LEU A 119 -25.23 12.70 0.22
N LYS A 120 -26.05 11.73 -0.22
CA LYS A 120 -27.12 11.13 0.58
C LYS A 120 -26.81 9.74 1.10
N LYS A 121 -25.67 9.12 0.74
CA LYS A 121 -25.35 7.73 1.04
C LYS A 121 -23.95 7.58 1.63
N ASN A 122 -23.63 6.41 2.18
CA ASN A 122 -22.39 6.12 2.91
C ASN A 122 -21.10 6.31 2.09
N ASP A 123 -19.98 6.64 2.73
CA ASP A 123 -18.66 6.99 2.15
C ASP A 123 -18.10 5.99 1.13
N ASN A 124 -18.56 4.74 1.14
CA ASN A 124 -18.09 3.68 0.23
C ASN A 124 -18.73 3.68 -1.17
N GLU A 125 -19.76 4.48 -1.41
CA GLU A 125 -20.52 4.42 -2.67
C GLU A 125 -19.88 5.23 -3.82
N ASN A 126 -18.91 6.10 -3.50
CA ASN A 126 -18.22 6.92 -4.50
C ASN A 126 -17.11 6.16 -5.23
N THR A 127 -16.58 5.10 -4.64
CA THR A 127 -15.54 4.29 -5.24
C THR A 127 -16.14 3.05 -5.88
N THR A 128 -15.65 2.72 -7.06
CA THR A 128 -16.08 1.54 -7.82
C THR A 128 -14.86 0.67 -8.11
N LEU A 129 -15.04 -0.63 -8.01
CA LEU A 129 -14.03 -1.63 -8.33
C LEU A 129 -14.05 -1.92 -9.83
N TYR A 130 -12.90 -1.84 -10.48
CA TYR A 130 -12.69 -2.09 -11.91
C TYR A 130 -11.66 -3.18 -12.13
N ASP A 131 -11.75 -3.87 -13.27
CA ASP A 131 -10.77 -4.86 -13.69
C ASP A 131 -9.54 -4.22 -14.38
N LEU A 132 -8.48 -4.99 -14.56
CA LEU A 132 -7.25 -4.51 -15.20
C LEU A 132 -7.43 -4.15 -16.68
N LYS A 133 -8.43 -4.71 -17.38
CA LYS A 133 -8.72 -4.35 -18.78
C LYS A 133 -9.17 -2.90 -18.89
N THR A 134 -9.90 -2.41 -17.89
CA THR A 134 -10.28 -1.00 -17.80
C THR A 134 -9.04 -0.12 -17.67
N ALA A 135 -8.10 -0.46 -16.80
CA ALA A 135 -6.84 0.28 -16.66
C ALA A 135 -5.94 0.19 -17.91
N GLU A 136 -6.01 -0.93 -18.65
CA GLU A 136 -5.33 -1.08 -19.94
C GLU A 136 -5.91 -0.14 -20.99
N SER A 137 -7.24 -0.03 -21.09
CA SER A 137 -7.89 0.93 -22.00
C SER A 137 -7.65 2.39 -21.61
N ASP A 138 -7.52 2.69 -20.31
CA ASP A 138 -7.17 4.02 -19.81
C ASP A 138 -5.67 4.38 -20.02
N GLY A 139 -4.84 3.41 -20.43
CA GLY A 139 -3.41 3.58 -20.64
C GLY A 139 -2.55 3.50 -19.37
N GLU A 140 -3.16 3.35 -18.19
CA GLU A 140 -2.44 3.34 -16.90
C GLU A 140 -1.68 2.03 -16.65
N LEU A 141 -2.12 0.94 -17.29
CA LEU A 141 -1.46 -0.35 -17.14
C LEU A 141 -0.04 -0.39 -17.73
N PHE A 142 0.28 0.55 -18.63
CA PHE A 142 1.63 0.71 -19.20
C PHE A 142 2.74 0.83 -18.14
N TRP A 143 2.45 1.53 -17.05
CA TRP A 143 3.39 1.75 -15.95
C TRP A 143 3.42 0.61 -14.93
N ALA A 144 2.28 -0.06 -14.79
CA ALA A 144 2.01 -0.95 -13.67
C ALA A 144 2.20 -2.43 -13.98
N ALA A 145 2.05 -2.86 -15.24
CA ALA A 145 1.92 -4.28 -15.53
C ALA A 145 3.07 -4.89 -16.33
N SER A 146 3.23 -6.19 -16.09
CA SER A 146 3.91 -7.15 -16.95
C SER A 146 2.89 -8.11 -17.55
N THR A 147 3.30 -8.89 -18.55
CA THR A 147 2.49 -9.95 -19.16
C THR A 147 3.12 -11.30 -18.90
N VAL A 148 2.30 -12.23 -18.42
CA VAL A 148 2.65 -13.66 -18.47
C VAL A 148 2.26 -14.17 -19.84
N SER A 149 3.26 -14.39 -20.70
CA SER A 149 3.06 -14.80 -22.08
C SER A 149 2.40 -16.18 -22.17
N SER A 150 1.35 -16.27 -23.01
CA SER A 150 0.64 -17.52 -23.26
C SER A 150 1.47 -18.54 -24.03
N SER A 151 2.52 -18.09 -24.76
CA SER A 151 3.32 -18.95 -25.63
C SER A 151 4.38 -19.76 -24.88
N ASP A 152 5.00 -19.19 -23.85
CA ASP A 152 6.15 -19.80 -23.17
C ASP A 152 6.10 -19.69 -21.64
N ASN A 153 4.99 -19.19 -21.10
CA ASN A 153 4.75 -19.05 -19.66
C ASN A 153 5.86 -18.23 -18.94
N LYS A 154 6.39 -17.18 -19.61
CA LYS A 154 7.38 -16.27 -19.03
C LYS A 154 6.77 -14.89 -18.76
N ILE A 155 7.27 -14.25 -17.71
CA ILE A 155 6.90 -12.86 -17.40
C ILE A 155 7.74 -11.93 -18.26
N ARG A 156 7.07 -11.03 -18.98
CA ARG A 156 7.67 -9.95 -19.77
C ARG A 156 7.18 -8.61 -19.31
N ASP A 157 8.07 -7.67 -19.13
CA ASP A 157 7.76 -6.29 -18.73
C ASP A 157 7.28 -5.47 -19.96
N SER A 158 6.23 -5.97 -20.60
CA SER A 158 5.63 -5.41 -21.82
C SER A 158 4.17 -5.81 -21.91
N LEU A 159 3.34 -4.96 -22.50
CA LEU A 159 1.93 -5.25 -22.82
C LEU A 159 1.73 -5.69 -24.26
N LYS A 160 2.79 -5.85 -25.06
CA LYS A 160 2.70 -6.23 -26.49
C LYS A 160 2.36 -7.70 -26.72
N ASP A 161 2.70 -8.54 -25.75
CA ASP A 161 2.47 -9.99 -25.84
C ASP A 161 1.04 -10.34 -25.43
N ASP A 162 0.50 -11.40 -26.03
CA ASP A 162 -0.74 -12.01 -25.57
C ASP A 162 -0.49 -12.81 -24.29
N GLY A 163 -1.38 -12.63 -23.31
CA GLY A 163 -1.26 -13.32 -22.04
C GLY A 163 -2.00 -12.66 -20.88
N ILE A 164 -1.69 -13.14 -19.68
CA ILE A 164 -2.30 -12.66 -18.44
C ILE A 164 -1.55 -11.41 -17.97
N ARG A 165 -2.28 -10.31 -17.76
CA ARG A 165 -1.73 -9.09 -17.15
C ARG A 165 -1.53 -9.30 -15.66
N VAL A 166 -0.35 -8.93 -15.16
CA VAL A 166 0.04 -9.01 -13.75
C VAL A 166 0.63 -7.67 -13.31
N VAL A 167 0.20 -7.16 -12.18
CA VAL A 167 0.67 -5.86 -11.66
C VAL A 167 1.97 -6.08 -10.90
N THR A 168 3.07 -5.62 -11.48
CA THR A 168 4.44 -5.81 -10.97
C THR A 168 5.25 -4.53 -10.89
N PHE A 169 4.71 -3.41 -11.39
CA PHE A 169 5.34 -2.08 -11.45
C PHE A 169 6.79 -2.10 -11.98
N PRO A 170 7.07 -2.75 -13.11
CA PRO A 170 8.44 -2.92 -13.59
C PRO A 170 9.10 -1.59 -13.93
N SER A 171 8.35 -0.64 -14.45
CA SER A 171 8.85 0.70 -14.79
C SER A 171 9.44 1.43 -13.58
N LEU A 172 8.83 1.28 -12.40
CA LEU A 172 9.27 1.93 -11.17
C LEU A 172 10.35 1.13 -10.44
N LEU A 173 10.18 -0.19 -10.32
CA LEU A 173 10.98 -1.02 -9.41
C LEU A 173 12.22 -1.64 -10.08
N LYS A 174 12.18 -1.88 -11.40
CA LYS A 174 13.30 -2.43 -12.16
C LYS A 174 14.03 -1.37 -13.00
N TRP A 175 13.24 -0.57 -13.72
CA TRP A 175 13.78 0.34 -14.73
C TRP A 175 14.01 1.75 -14.18
N ASN A 176 13.50 2.04 -12.97
CA ASN A 176 13.62 3.34 -12.29
C ASN A 176 13.25 4.52 -13.20
N THR A 177 12.18 4.38 -13.98
CA THR A 177 11.69 5.42 -14.91
C THR A 177 11.31 6.71 -14.17
N ALA A 178 10.83 6.59 -12.93
CA ALA A 178 10.68 7.68 -11.97
C ALA A 178 11.38 7.30 -10.66
N PRO A 179 12.09 8.22 -9.98
CA PRO A 179 12.93 7.91 -8.82
C PRO A 179 12.10 7.69 -7.52
N VAL A 180 11.02 6.93 -7.63
CA VAL A 180 10.05 6.71 -6.53
C VAL A 180 10.73 6.08 -5.32
N THR A 181 11.60 5.10 -5.54
CA THR A 181 12.29 4.38 -4.47
C THR A 181 13.25 5.27 -3.70
N GLN A 182 13.95 6.19 -4.38
CA GLN A 182 14.82 7.18 -3.74
C GLN A 182 14.00 8.20 -2.97
N ILE A 183 12.91 8.71 -3.55
CA ILE A 183 11.99 9.64 -2.88
C ILE A 183 11.45 9.03 -1.59
N LEU A 184 11.05 7.75 -1.62
CA LEU A 184 10.56 7.06 -0.43
C LEU A 184 11.64 6.94 0.64
N GLN A 185 12.87 6.57 0.28
CA GLN A 185 13.99 6.48 1.23
C GLN A 185 14.24 7.85 1.88
N ASP A 186 14.34 8.92 1.08
CA ASP A 186 14.62 10.26 1.56
C ASP A 186 13.50 10.78 2.50
N ILE A 187 12.22 10.58 2.14
CA ILE A 187 11.09 11.02 2.97
C ILE A 187 11.05 10.23 4.28
N LEU A 188 11.24 8.91 4.24
CA LEU A 188 11.22 8.08 5.44
C LEU A 188 12.36 8.46 6.39
N GLU A 189 13.57 8.69 5.88
CA GLU A 189 14.71 9.12 6.68
C GLU A 189 14.51 10.52 7.27
N MET A 190 14.07 11.48 6.46
CA MET A 190 13.81 12.84 6.93
C MET A 190 12.69 12.88 7.97
N GLY A 191 11.60 12.17 7.74
CA GLY A 191 10.46 12.13 8.64
C GLY A 191 10.80 11.47 9.98
N GLU A 192 11.53 10.36 9.95
CA GLU A 192 11.99 9.69 11.17
C GLU A 192 12.93 10.58 12.00
N ARG A 193 13.88 11.27 11.35
CA ARG A 193 14.74 12.26 12.04
C ARG A 193 13.93 13.42 12.62
N SER A 194 12.92 13.91 11.89
CA SER A 194 12.15 15.09 12.31
C SER A 194 11.20 14.79 13.47
N LEU A 195 10.59 13.59 13.48
CA LEU A 195 9.66 13.17 14.52
C LEU A 195 10.31 12.40 15.68
N GLY A 196 11.58 11.98 15.52
CA GLY A 196 12.31 11.22 16.51
C GLY A 196 11.77 9.81 16.77
N CYS A 197 10.96 9.27 15.86
CA CYS A 197 10.36 7.94 15.95
C CYS A 197 10.11 7.39 14.55
N PRO A 198 9.94 6.07 14.40
CA PRO A 198 9.50 5.48 13.15
C PRO A 198 8.21 6.10 12.64
N ILE A 199 8.10 6.20 11.32
CA ILE A 199 6.97 6.87 10.66
C ILE A 199 6.31 5.99 9.61
N GLU A 200 5.05 6.30 9.32
CA GLU A 200 4.31 5.82 8.18
C GLU A 200 3.88 7.00 7.32
N ILE A 201 3.97 6.84 6.01
CA ILE A 201 3.50 7.81 5.03
C ILE A 201 2.50 7.19 4.08
N GLU A 202 1.55 8.01 3.63
CA GLU A 202 0.66 7.70 2.53
C GLU A 202 0.97 8.63 1.37
N PHE A 203 0.95 8.09 0.15
CA PHE A 203 1.30 8.85 -1.05
C PHE A 203 0.51 8.41 -2.27
N ALA A 204 0.46 9.30 -3.27
CA ALA A 204 -0.07 9.00 -4.59
C ALA A 204 0.90 9.51 -5.67
N ILE A 205 0.88 8.87 -6.83
CA ILE A 205 1.75 9.19 -7.96
C ILE A 205 0.94 9.25 -9.24
N ASN A 206 1.07 10.34 -9.98
CA ASN A 206 0.62 10.47 -11.35
C ASN A 206 1.80 10.29 -12.31
N LEU A 207 1.78 9.22 -13.09
CA LEU A 207 2.79 8.92 -14.11
C LEU A 207 2.28 9.36 -15.47
N ASN A 208 3.02 10.19 -16.18
CA ASN A 208 2.64 10.74 -17.46
C ASN A 208 3.42 10.07 -18.60
N GLN A 209 2.72 9.60 -19.65
CA GLN A 209 3.34 9.05 -20.86
C GLN A 209 3.89 10.14 -21.80
N ASN A 210 3.36 11.36 -21.68
CA ASN A 210 3.83 12.50 -22.43
C ASN A 210 5.10 13.05 -21.79
N GLU A 211 6.20 13.09 -22.51
CA GLU A 211 7.51 13.61 -22.07
C GLU A 211 7.46 15.09 -21.67
N ASP A 212 6.52 15.86 -22.22
CA ASP A 212 6.29 17.25 -21.84
C ASP A 212 5.67 17.44 -20.45
N ARG A 213 5.11 16.36 -19.87
CA ARG A 213 4.50 16.36 -18.55
C ARG A 213 5.36 15.60 -17.56
N LYS A 214 5.70 16.27 -16.46
CA LYS A 214 6.45 15.64 -15.37
C LYS A 214 5.59 14.60 -14.65
N HIS A 215 6.23 13.56 -14.12
CA HIS A 215 5.62 12.72 -13.11
C HIS A 215 5.42 13.51 -11.81
N GLU A 216 4.36 13.20 -11.10
CA GLU A 216 4.02 13.88 -9.85
C GLU A 216 4.01 12.87 -8.72
N PHE A 217 4.77 13.15 -7.66
CA PHE A 217 4.73 12.40 -6.40
C PHE A 217 4.10 13.30 -5.34
N CYS A 218 3.01 12.85 -4.74
CA CYS A 218 2.26 13.59 -3.74
C CYS A 218 2.28 12.87 -2.40
N LEU A 219 2.88 13.48 -1.39
CA LEU A 219 2.79 13.03 -0.01
C LEU A 219 1.42 13.44 0.55
N LEU A 220 0.60 12.46 0.94
CA LEU A 220 -0.76 12.68 1.41
C LEU A 220 -0.83 12.78 2.94
N GLN A 221 -0.10 11.90 3.61
CA GLN A 221 -0.08 11.85 5.07
C GLN A 221 1.29 11.41 5.58
N ILE A 222 1.67 11.93 6.74
CA ILE A 222 2.78 11.43 7.55
C ILE A 222 2.30 11.28 8.98
N LYS A 223 2.56 10.14 9.59
CA LYS A 223 2.17 9.87 10.99
C LYS A 223 3.25 9.07 11.72
N PRO A 224 3.42 9.30 13.04
CA PRO A 224 4.31 8.48 13.85
C PRO A 224 3.78 7.05 13.95
N MET A 225 4.70 6.09 13.92
CA MET A 225 4.40 4.69 14.22
C MET A 225 4.68 4.38 15.68
N VAL A 226 3.73 3.73 16.34
CA VAL A 226 3.96 3.23 17.70
C VAL A 226 4.68 1.89 17.62
N VAL A 227 6.00 1.92 17.62
CA VAL A 227 6.86 0.73 17.65
C VAL A 227 7.19 0.35 19.12
N GLY A 228 6.20 0.44 20.01
CA GLY A 228 6.38 0.20 21.43
C GLY A 228 6.00 -1.22 21.86
N GLY A 229 6.90 -1.89 22.58
CA GLY A 229 6.61 -3.15 23.28
C GLY A 229 7.32 -4.40 22.76
N LEU A 230 7.92 -4.38 21.55
CA LEU A 230 8.63 -5.54 21.00
C LEU A 230 9.94 -5.86 21.78
N ASP A 231 10.57 -4.85 22.37
CA ASP A 231 11.82 -5.03 23.12
C ASP A 231 11.61 -5.39 24.61
N LYS A 232 10.36 -5.46 25.08
CA LYS A 232 10.05 -5.67 26.51
C LYS A 232 9.64 -7.10 26.86
N VAL A 233 9.41 -7.94 25.89
CA VAL A 233 9.11 -9.36 26.17
C VAL A 233 10.42 -10.11 26.36
N LYS A 234 10.88 -10.20 27.60
CA LYS A 234 11.96 -11.13 27.97
C LYS A 234 11.34 -12.54 27.98
N ILE A 235 11.55 -13.27 26.89
CA ILE A 235 11.27 -14.70 26.85
C ILE A 235 12.39 -15.35 27.69
N GLY A 236 12.03 -16.03 28.78
CA GLY A 236 12.97 -16.85 29.52
C GLY A 236 13.55 -17.94 28.63
N GLU A 237 14.83 -18.30 28.83
CA GLU A 237 15.39 -19.43 28.12
C GLU A 237 14.62 -20.70 28.52
N PRO A 238 14.23 -21.56 27.53
CA PRO A 238 13.55 -22.81 27.83
C PRO A 238 14.46 -23.70 28.66
N SER A 239 13.92 -24.31 29.70
CA SER A 239 14.69 -25.15 30.65
C SER A 239 15.23 -26.42 29.98
N LYS A 240 14.64 -26.86 28.87
CA LYS A 240 15.10 -28.00 28.05
C LYS A 240 14.83 -27.71 26.58
N ALA A 241 15.71 -28.21 25.70
CA ALA A 241 15.55 -28.07 24.26
C ALA A 241 14.26 -28.75 23.75
N ASP A 242 13.83 -29.81 24.39
CA ASP A 242 12.63 -30.59 24.04
C ASP A 242 11.31 -29.88 24.37
N ASP A 243 11.37 -28.80 25.16
CA ASP A 243 10.19 -27.97 25.48
C ASP A 243 9.92 -26.90 24.41
N VAL A 244 10.74 -26.81 23.37
CA VAL A 244 10.64 -25.83 22.30
C VAL A 244 9.89 -26.40 21.10
N ILE A 245 8.66 -25.94 20.88
CA ILE A 245 7.86 -26.34 19.70
C ILE A 245 8.36 -25.62 18.44
N CYS A 246 8.62 -24.31 18.53
CA CYS A 246 9.21 -23.52 17.46
C CYS A 246 9.88 -22.28 18.01
N THR A 247 10.82 -21.72 17.25
CA THR A 247 11.48 -20.43 17.55
C THR A 247 11.31 -19.49 16.39
N SER A 248 11.11 -18.20 16.66
CA SER A 248 11.10 -17.15 15.65
C SER A 248 11.86 -15.94 16.17
N SER A 249 12.70 -15.36 15.33
CA SER A 249 13.36 -14.07 15.61
C SER A 249 12.43 -12.89 15.36
N VAL A 250 11.25 -13.12 14.76
CA VAL A 250 10.26 -12.11 14.42
C VAL A 250 8.88 -12.61 14.85
N ALA A 251 8.29 -11.91 15.83
CA ALA A 251 6.94 -12.18 16.27
C ALA A 251 6.18 -10.87 16.43
N LEU A 252 4.88 -10.86 16.13
CA LEU A 252 3.99 -9.73 16.34
C LEU A 252 2.83 -10.14 17.25
N GLY A 253 2.51 -9.22 18.17
CA GLY A 253 1.45 -9.44 19.13
C GLY A 253 1.89 -10.20 20.37
N ASN A 254 1.01 -10.20 21.36
CA ASN A 254 1.15 -10.91 22.61
C ASN A 254 -0.23 -11.46 23.01
N GLY A 255 -0.25 -12.65 23.57
CA GLY A 255 -1.47 -13.32 23.98
C GLY A 255 -1.14 -14.63 24.66
N ALA A 256 -2.13 -15.23 25.28
CA ALA A 256 -2.09 -16.56 25.84
C ALA A 256 -3.11 -17.45 25.12
N LEU A 257 -2.63 -18.52 24.52
CA LEU A 257 -3.48 -19.61 24.03
C LEU A 257 -3.59 -20.65 25.16
N LYS A 258 -4.82 -20.98 25.54
CA LYS A 258 -5.05 -21.93 26.65
C LYS A 258 -5.22 -23.37 26.18
N ASP A 259 -5.52 -23.57 24.91
CA ASP A 259 -5.74 -24.89 24.31
C ASP A 259 -4.96 -24.97 22.99
N ILE A 260 -3.86 -25.70 22.99
CA ILE A 260 -3.06 -26.09 21.81
C ILE A 260 -3.12 -27.59 21.66
#